data_9ca903ce9e998fd8ab9bee1fa495c2ad
#
_entry.id   9ca903ce9e998fd8ab9bee1fa495c2ad
#
_cell.length_a   1.000
_cell.length_b   1.000
_cell.length_c   1.000
_cell.angle_alpha   90.00
_cell.angle_beta   90.00
_cell.angle_gamma   90.00
#
_symmetry.space_group_name_H-M   'P 1'
#
loop_
_entity.id
_entity.type
_entity.pdbx_description
1 polymer ?
#
loop_
_entity_poly.entity_id
_entity_poly.type
_entity_poly.pdbx_seq_one_letter_code
_entity_poly.pdbx_strand_id
1 'polypeptide(L)'
;MPTLLKKEILDQGDIPTHIAIIMDGNGRWAKARNLPRVAGHGEGINSVREIVRACGEIGVSYLTLYTFSSENWQRPRTEVSAIMKLLLGTIKKEIKNLHKNGVKLSSIGNLEELPKDSREGILNGIEMTRNNNGLNLILALSYGGRQELLMAIRRIADKIQSGEMEKDQISEEKLVNELYTTNVPDPDLLIRTGGEHRLSNFLLWQSAYSELYLSDIFWPDFRENELITAIRDYQARQRRFGKTGEQIF
;
A
#
# COMPACT_ATOMS: atom_id res chain seq x y z
N MET A 1 -11.23 -14.93 -20.27
CA MET A 1 -9.95 -15.70 -20.35
C MET A 1 -8.83 -14.77 -19.90
N PRO A 2 -7.83 -15.24 -19.14
CA PRO A 2 -6.68 -14.39 -18.79
C PRO A 2 -5.96 -13.94 -20.07
N THR A 3 -5.43 -12.71 -20.05
CA THR A 3 -4.58 -12.23 -21.15
C THR A 3 -3.35 -13.12 -21.29
N LEU A 4 -2.72 -13.17 -22.46
CA LEU A 4 -1.52 -13.98 -22.70
C LEU A 4 -0.43 -13.69 -21.65
N LEU A 5 -0.20 -12.41 -21.36
CA LEU A 5 0.73 -11.90 -20.34
C LEU A 5 0.40 -12.42 -18.93
N LYS A 6 -0.87 -12.44 -18.53
CA LYS A 6 -1.28 -12.95 -17.21
C LYS A 6 -0.99 -14.46 -17.08
N LYS A 7 -1.17 -15.20 -18.16
CA LYS A 7 -0.81 -16.63 -18.18
C LYS A 7 0.70 -16.81 -18.04
N GLU A 8 1.50 -16.03 -18.75
CA GLU A 8 2.96 -16.08 -18.69
C GLU A 8 3.49 -15.88 -17.26
N ILE A 9 3.06 -14.84 -16.54
CA ILE A 9 3.52 -14.58 -15.17
C ILE A 9 3.10 -15.68 -14.20
N LEU A 10 1.92 -16.29 -14.40
CA LEU A 10 1.45 -17.41 -13.57
C LEU A 10 2.22 -18.70 -13.84
N ASP A 11 2.54 -19.00 -15.11
CA ASP A 11 3.31 -20.18 -15.52
C ASP A 11 4.78 -20.05 -15.05
N GLN A 12 5.35 -18.84 -15.02
CA GLN A 12 6.69 -18.58 -14.53
C GLN A 12 6.81 -18.79 -13.00
N GLY A 13 5.74 -18.56 -12.25
CA GLY A 13 5.76 -18.55 -10.78
C GLY A 13 6.45 -17.30 -10.20
N ASP A 14 6.91 -17.37 -8.95
CA ASP A 14 7.58 -16.27 -8.24
C ASP A 14 6.74 -14.95 -8.24
N ILE A 15 5.47 -15.10 -7.90
CA ILE A 15 4.56 -13.95 -7.71
C ILE A 15 4.93 -13.21 -6.43
N PRO A 16 5.07 -11.87 -6.44
CA PRO A 16 5.33 -11.10 -5.23
C PRO A 16 4.26 -11.40 -4.15
N THR A 17 4.70 -11.77 -2.95
CA THR A 17 3.79 -11.99 -1.83
C THR A 17 3.12 -10.70 -1.40
N HIS A 18 3.89 -9.60 -1.39
CA HIS A 18 3.42 -8.27 -0.99
C HIS A 18 3.82 -7.22 -2.03
N ILE A 19 2.82 -6.54 -2.56
CA ILE A 19 2.99 -5.38 -3.46
C ILE A 19 2.58 -4.12 -2.73
N ALA A 20 3.45 -3.09 -2.73
CA ALA A 20 3.15 -1.76 -2.21
C ALA A 20 3.08 -0.75 -3.37
N ILE A 21 2.07 0.14 -3.38
CA ILE A 21 1.86 1.08 -4.49
C ILE A 21 1.74 2.52 -4.01
N ILE A 22 2.58 3.40 -4.56
CA ILE A 22 2.44 4.86 -4.47
C ILE A 22 1.62 5.33 -5.68
N MET A 23 0.36 5.65 -5.43
CA MET A 23 -0.66 6.02 -6.42
C MET A 23 -0.52 7.48 -6.86
N ASP A 24 0.56 7.82 -7.59
CA ASP A 24 0.86 9.19 -8.00
C ASP A 24 0.35 9.52 -9.41
N GLY A 25 0.13 10.80 -9.66
CA GLY A 25 -0.27 11.33 -10.96
C GLY A 25 -1.74 11.72 -11.11
N ASN A 26 -2.62 11.48 -10.12
CA ASN A 26 -4.05 11.81 -10.20
C ASN A 26 -4.32 13.26 -10.62
N GLY A 27 -3.62 14.22 -9.98
CA GLY A 27 -3.80 15.63 -10.29
C GLY A 27 -3.27 16.03 -11.68
N ARG A 28 -2.14 15.44 -12.10
CA ARG A 28 -1.54 15.68 -13.44
C ARG A 28 -2.41 15.07 -14.53
N TRP A 29 -2.95 13.89 -14.30
CA TRP A 29 -3.92 13.25 -15.19
C TRP A 29 -5.16 14.12 -15.44
N ALA A 30 -5.74 14.69 -14.38
CA ALA A 30 -6.89 15.58 -14.48
C ALA A 30 -6.53 16.87 -15.24
N LYS A 31 -5.38 17.49 -14.89
CA LYS A 31 -4.89 18.71 -15.57
C LYS A 31 -4.70 18.49 -17.07
N ALA A 32 -4.11 17.37 -17.49
CA ALA A 32 -3.90 17.03 -18.89
C ALA A 32 -5.22 16.88 -19.69
N ARG A 33 -6.35 16.70 -18.98
CA ARG A 33 -7.71 16.56 -19.56
C ARG A 33 -8.61 17.77 -19.29
N ASN A 34 -8.04 18.87 -18.78
CA ASN A 34 -8.78 20.07 -18.39
C ASN A 34 -9.88 19.79 -17.35
N LEU A 35 -9.65 18.83 -16.45
CA LEU A 35 -10.56 18.45 -15.39
C LEU A 35 -10.06 18.96 -14.03
N PRO A 36 -10.96 19.17 -13.06
CA PRO A 36 -10.56 19.49 -11.69
C PRO A 36 -9.79 18.32 -11.07
N ARG A 37 -8.82 18.60 -10.17
CA ARG A 37 -7.96 17.58 -9.54
C ARG A 37 -8.74 16.42 -8.92
N VAL A 38 -9.91 16.69 -8.33
CA VAL A 38 -10.76 15.69 -7.71
C VAL A 38 -11.27 14.63 -8.71
N ALA A 39 -11.42 14.99 -9.99
CA ALA A 39 -11.82 14.03 -11.02
C ALA A 39 -10.74 12.94 -11.23
N GLY A 40 -9.45 13.31 -11.16
CA GLY A 40 -8.37 12.33 -11.22
C GLY A 40 -8.38 11.36 -10.02
N HIS A 41 -8.64 11.86 -8.81
CA HIS A 41 -8.83 10.98 -7.65
C HIS A 41 -10.05 10.06 -7.81
N GLY A 42 -11.15 10.58 -8.38
CA GLY A 42 -12.35 9.79 -8.67
C GLY A 42 -12.06 8.65 -9.68
N GLU A 43 -11.37 8.95 -10.77
CA GLU A 43 -10.97 7.94 -11.77
C GLU A 43 -9.96 6.95 -11.19
N GLY A 44 -9.04 7.40 -10.34
CA GLY A 44 -8.08 6.54 -9.65
C GLY A 44 -8.72 5.43 -8.80
N ILE A 45 -9.99 5.57 -8.41
CA ILE A 45 -10.75 4.50 -7.74
C ILE A 45 -10.99 3.31 -8.69
N ASN A 46 -11.19 3.56 -9.98
CA ASN A 46 -11.35 2.51 -10.97
C ASN A 46 -10.04 1.69 -11.09
N SER A 47 -8.88 2.36 -11.04
CA SER A 47 -7.59 1.68 -10.97
C SER A 47 -7.47 0.82 -9.71
N VAL A 48 -7.86 1.36 -8.54
CA VAL A 48 -7.88 0.57 -7.28
C VAL A 48 -8.70 -0.71 -7.45
N ARG A 49 -9.92 -0.62 -8.02
CA ARG A 49 -10.79 -1.80 -8.22
C ARG A 49 -10.14 -2.86 -9.10
N GLU A 50 -9.57 -2.45 -10.23
CA GLU A 50 -8.89 -3.36 -11.15
C GLU A 50 -7.66 -4.00 -10.53
N ILE A 51 -6.82 -3.22 -9.86
CA ILE A 51 -5.59 -3.69 -9.23
C ILE A 51 -5.90 -4.66 -8.07
N VAL A 52 -6.88 -4.33 -7.21
CA VAL A 52 -7.31 -5.24 -6.12
C VAL A 52 -7.81 -6.56 -6.69
N ARG A 53 -8.66 -6.51 -7.73
CA ARG A 53 -9.15 -7.71 -8.41
C ARG A 53 -7.99 -8.51 -9.02
N ALA A 54 -7.13 -7.86 -9.79
CA ALA A 54 -6.00 -8.50 -10.45
C ALA A 54 -5.03 -9.15 -9.44
N CYS A 55 -4.67 -8.45 -8.36
CA CYS A 55 -3.84 -9.00 -7.28
C CYS A 55 -4.47 -10.27 -6.68
N GLY A 56 -5.77 -10.26 -6.37
CA GLY A 56 -6.46 -11.43 -5.84
C GLY A 56 -6.48 -12.61 -6.83
N GLU A 57 -6.69 -12.34 -8.13
CA GLU A 57 -6.73 -13.36 -9.17
C GLU A 57 -5.36 -13.99 -9.49
N ILE A 58 -4.26 -13.28 -9.29
CA ILE A 58 -2.90 -13.77 -9.53
C ILE A 58 -2.22 -14.33 -8.28
N GLY A 59 -2.88 -14.27 -7.11
CA GLY A 59 -2.38 -14.89 -5.89
C GLY A 59 -1.47 -14.01 -5.03
N VAL A 60 -1.46 -12.68 -5.22
CA VAL A 60 -0.82 -11.73 -4.30
C VAL A 60 -1.52 -11.81 -2.95
N SER A 61 -0.74 -11.96 -1.87
CA SER A 61 -1.29 -12.08 -0.51
C SER A 61 -1.54 -10.74 0.16
N TYR A 62 -0.70 -9.73 -0.10
CA TYR A 62 -0.78 -8.41 0.51
C TYR A 62 -0.65 -7.31 -0.55
N LEU A 63 -1.54 -6.32 -0.48
CA LEU A 63 -1.48 -5.13 -1.32
C LEU A 63 -1.60 -3.89 -0.44
N THR A 64 -0.51 -3.12 -0.32
CA THR A 64 -0.53 -1.86 0.42
C THR A 64 -0.64 -0.67 -0.53
N LEU A 65 -1.68 0.14 -0.37
CA LEU A 65 -1.94 1.33 -1.16
C LEU A 65 -1.67 2.60 -0.36
N TYR A 66 -0.78 3.48 -0.85
CA TYR A 66 -0.51 4.78 -0.24
C TYR A 66 -1.65 5.75 -0.55
N THR A 67 -2.69 5.68 0.27
CA THR A 67 -3.95 6.40 0.02
C THR A 67 -3.92 7.84 0.49
N PHE A 68 -3.34 8.10 1.68
CA PHE A 68 -3.23 9.45 2.23
C PHE A 68 -2.00 9.56 3.15
N SER A 69 -1.03 10.38 2.75
CA SER A 69 0.18 10.59 3.55
C SER A 69 -0.02 11.62 4.66
N SER A 70 0.82 11.56 5.70
CA SER A 70 0.85 12.58 6.76
C SER A 70 1.11 13.99 6.22
N GLU A 71 1.90 14.12 5.14
CA GLU A 71 2.17 15.39 4.49
C GLU A 71 0.96 15.96 3.74
N ASN A 72 -0.01 15.11 3.35
CA ASN A 72 -1.20 15.55 2.63
C ASN A 72 -2.11 16.46 3.47
N TRP A 73 -2.00 16.44 4.80
CA TRP A 73 -2.70 17.37 5.66
C TRP A 73 -2.32 18.84 5.41
N GLN A 74 -1.13 19.10 4.83
CA GLN A 74 -0.67 20.45 4.47
C GLN A 74 -1.33 20.98 3.18
N ARG A 75 -2.09 20.17 2.46
CA ARG A 75 -2.81 20.59 1.26
C ARG A 75 -3.97 21.54 1.61
N PRO A 76 -4.51 22.30 0.63
CA PRO A 76 -5.68 23.12 0.86
C PRO A 76 -6.82 22.33 1.49
N ARG A 77 -7.48 22.89 2.50
CA ARG A 77 -8.57 22.24 3.26
C ARG A 77 -9.70 21.69 2.36
N THR A 78 -10.00 22.39 1.27
CA THR A 78 -11.00 21.96 0.27
C THR A 78 -10.59 20.67 -0.42
N GLU A 79 -9.31 20.52 -0.78
CA GLU A 79 -8.78 19.29 -1.41
C GLU A 79 -8.81 18.12 -0.39
N VAL A 80 -8.30 18.34 0.82
CA VAL A 80 -8.33 17.33 1.90
C VAL A 80 -9.75 16.86 2.17
N SER A 81 -10.71 17.79 2.33
CA SER A 81 -12.11 17.46 2.58
C SER A 81 -12.74 16.65 1.42
N ALA A 82 -12.40 16.99 0.17
CA ALA A 82 -12.87 16.25 -1.00
C ALA A 82 -12.31 14.83 -1.03
N ILE A 83 -11.02 14.64 -0.73
CA ILE A 83 -10.37 13.32 -0.66
C ILE A 83 -11.01 12.48 0.45
N MET A 84 -11.25 13.03 1.65
CA MET A 84 -11.87 12.30 2.77
C MET A 84 -13.31 11.88 2.45
N LYS A 85 -14.10 12.74 1.82
CA LYS A 85 -15.45 12.40 1.35
C LYS A 85 -15.43 11.29 0.29
N LEU A 86 -14.48 11.35 -0.63
CA LEU A 86 -14.30 10.35 -1.67
C LEU A 86 -13.90 8.99 -1.07
N LEU A 87 -12.95 8.99 -0.13
CA LEU A 87 -12.51 7.80 0.60
C LEU A 87 -13.70 7.12 1.31
N LEU A 88 -14.46 7.89 2.12
CA LEU A 88 -15.62 7.37 2.84
C LEU A 88 -16.68 6.82 1.88
N GLY A 89 -17.00 7.57 0.82
CA GLY A 89 -17.97 7.14 -0.19
C GLY A 89 -17.54 5.86 -0.91
N THR A 90 -16.25 5.72 -1.19
CA THR A 90 -15.68 4.52 -1.82
C THR A 90 -15.77 3.31 -0.89
N ILE A 91 -15.33 3.45 0.37
CA ILE A 91 -15.40 2.35 1.35
C ILE A 91 -16.84 1.86 1.52
N LYS A 92 -17.80 2.76 1.72
CA LYS A 92 -19.21 2.40 1.86
C LYS A 92 -19.76 1.63 0.65
N LYS A 93 -19.30 1.95 -0.55
CA LYS A 93 -19.72 1.26 -1.78
C LYS A 93 -19.03 -0.09 -1.96
N GLU A 94 -17.74 -0.16 -1.67
CA GLU A 94 -16.91 -1.32 -2.04
C GLU A 94 -16.85 -2.39 -0.96
N ILE A 95 -17.12 -2.05 0.31
CA ILE A 95 -16.91 -2.98 1.42
C ILE A 95 -17.65 -4.31 1.25
N LYS A 96 -18.90 -4.28 0.78
CA LYS A 96 -19.68 -5.50 0.53
C LYS A 96 -19.08 -6.34 -0.59
N ASN A 97 -18.54 -5.68 -1.62
CA ASN A 97 -17.88 -6.35 -2.74
C ASN A 97 -16.55 -6.95 -2.32
N LEU A 98 -15.73 -6.23 -1.53
CA LEU A 98 -14.50 -6.75 -0.94
C LEU A 98 -14.81 -8.00 -0.09
N HIS A 99 -15.79 -7.94 0.79
CA HIS A 99 -16.19 -9.08 1.62
C HIS A 99 -16.66 -10.28 0.79
N LYS A 100 -17.50 -10.06 -0.22
CA LYS A 100 -17.96 -11.11 -1.13
C LYS A 100 -16.82 -11.81 -1.88
N ASN A 101 -15.76 -11.07 -2.21
CA ASN A 101 -14.60 -11.60 -2.93
C ASN A 101 -13.49 -12.09 -1.98
N GLY A 102 -13.76 -12.25 -0.69
CA GLY A 102 -12.80 -12.76 0.29
C GLY A 102 -11.64 -11.83 0.61
N VAL A 103 -11.68 -10.56 0.18
CA VAL A 103 -10.64 -9.57 0.46
C VAL A 103 -10.74 -9.12 1.92
N LYS A 104 -9.62 -9.21 2.66
CA LYS A 104 -9.47 -8.68 4.01
C LYS A 104 -9.01 -7.24 3.93
N LEU A 105 -9.75 -6.32 4.54
CA LEU A 105 -9.36 -4.91 4.64
C LEU A 105 -8.58 -4.69 5.94
N SER A 106 -7.47 -3.97 5.86
CA SER A 106 -6.72 -3.46 7.00
C SER A 106 -6.20 -2.05 6.73
N SER A 107 -5.61 -1.41 7.72
CA SER A 107 -5.04 -0.08 7.56
C SER A 107 -3.79 0.10 8.41
N ILE A 108 -2.87 0.95 7.93
CA ILE A 108 -1.69 1.43 8.64
C ILE A 108 -1.72 2.97 8.68
N GLY A 109 -1.06 3.54 9.69
CA GLY A 109 -1.01 4.98 9.92
C GLY A 109 -1.92 5.45 11.06
N ASN A 110 -2.00 6.76 11.26
CA ASN A 110 -2.72 7.35 12.38
C ASN A 110 -4.19 7.63 12.02
N LEU A 111 -5.08 6.67 12.29
CA LEU A 111 -6.51 6.81 12.03
C LEU A 111 -7.19 7.86 12.90
N GLU A 112 -6.61 8.23 14.05
CA GLU A 112 -7.18 9.25 14.95
C GLU A 112 -7.19 10.66 14.32
N GLU A 113 -6.29 10.92 13.35
CA GLU A 113 -6.26 12.18 12.61
C GLU A 113 -7.36 12.30 11.57
N LEU A 114 -8.01 11.18 11.21
CA LEU A 114 -9.08 11.19 10.21
C LEU A 114 -10.37 11.78 10.79
N PRO A 115 -11.21 12.44 9.96
CA PRO A 115 -12.56 12.82 10.36
C PRO A 115 -13.33 11.59 10.90
N LYS A 116 -14.09 11.79 11.96
CA LYS A 116 -14.81 10.72 12.69
C LYS A 116 -15.55 9.77 11.75
N ASP A 117 -16.34 10.30 10.82
CA ASP A 117 -17.15 9.47 9.90
C ASP A 117 -16.25 8.59 8.99
N SER A 118 -15.09 9.13 8.55
CA SER A 118 -14.16 8.38 7.71
C SER A 118 -13.48 7.27 8.51
N ARG A 119 -13.05 7.57 9.75
CA ARG A 119 -12.46 6.59 10.66
C ARG A 119 -13.46 5.45 10.96
N GLU A 120 -14.68 5.78 11.36
CA GLU A 120 -15.72 4.79 11.64
C GLU A 120 -16.03 3.92 10.41
N GLY A 121 -16.10 4.53 9.23
CA GLY A 121 -16.31 3.79 7.98
C GLY A 121 -15.21 2.77 7.70
N ILE A 122 -13.93 3.14 7.95
CA ILE A 122 -12.78 2.25 7.79
C ILE A 122 -12.83 1.12 8.82
N LEU A 123 -13.02 1.45 10.11
CA LEU A 123 -13.08 0.46 11.19
C LEU A 123 -14.22 -0.55 10.99
N ASN A 124 -15.39 -0.10 10.55
CA ASN A 124 -16.49 -0.98 10.18
C ASN A 124 -16.14 -1.89 9.00
N GLY A 125 -15.39 -1.38 8.02
CA GLY A 125 -14.91 -2.17 6.89
C GLY A 125 -13.91 -3.25 7.32
N ILE A 126 -12.98 -2.92 8.18
CA ILE A 126 -12.01 -3.85 8.76
C ILE A 126 -12.74 -4.96 9.53
N GLU A 127 -13.68 -4.59 10.40
CA GLU A 127 -14.45 -5.56 11.19
C GLU A 127 -15.29 -6.49 10.30
N MET A 128 -15.98 -5.97 9.29
CA MET A 128 -16.78 -6.76 8.36
C MET A 128 -15.95 -7.81 7.61
N THR A 129 -14.70 -7.50 7.29
CA THR A 129 -13.83 -8.35 6.47
C THR A 129 -12.78 -9.12 7.26
N ARG A 130 -12.76 -9.03 8.60
CA ARG A 130 -11.70 -9.56 9.46
C ARG A 130 -11.43 -11.07 9.28
N ASN A 131 -12.44 -11.84 8.95
CA ASN A 131 -12.37 -13.29 8.79
C ASN A 131 -12.13 -13.74 7.34
N ASN A 132 -11.94 -12.81 6.40
CA ASN A 132 -11.61 -13.14 5.02
C ASN A 132 -10.15 -13.65 4.92
N ASN A 133 -9.93 -14.60 4.00
CA ASN A 133 -8.66 -15.31 3.86
C ASN A 133 -8.00 -15.09 2.48
N GLY A 134 -8.56 -14.21 1.65
CA GLY A 134 -7.97 -13.83 0.36
C GLY A 134 -6.95 -12.71 0.50
N LEU A 135 -6.85 -11.87 -0.53
CA LEU A 135 -5.97 -10.71 -0.54
C LEU A 135 -6.16 -9.82 0.71
N ASN A 136 -5.09 -9.50 1.41
CA ASN A 136 -5.09 -8.46 2.45
C ASN A 136 -4.84 -7.10 1.80
N LEU A 137 -5.90 -6.30 1.65
CA LEU A 137 -5.82 -4.92 1.18
C LEU A 137 -5.52 -3.98 2.35
N ILE A 138 -4.36 -3.34 2.33
CA ILE A 138 -3.87 -2.45 3.38
C ILE A 138 -3.93 -1.00 2.87
N LEU A 139 -4.72 -0.17 3.53
CA LEU A 139 -4.77 1.25 3.22
C LEU A 139 -3.83 2.04 4.14
N ALA A 140 -2.80 2.67 3.58
CA ALA A 140 -1.95 3.60 4.32
C ALA A 140 -2.66 4.97 4.40
N LEU A 141 -3.13 5.33 5.60
CA LEU A 141 -3.98 6.49 5.87
C LEU A 141 -3.37 7.34 6.98
N SER A 142 -3.19 8.64 6.70
CA SER A 142 -2.40 9.52 7.56
C SER A 142 -1.07 8.88 7.96
N TYR A 143 -0.42 8.26 6.97
CA TYR A 143 0.77 7.45 7.14
C TYR A 143 2.03 8.23 6.70
N GLY A 144 3.11 8.01 7.43
CA GLY A 144 4.46 8.42 7.06
C GLY A 144 5.49 7.56 7.79
N GLY A 145 6.48 7.04 7.08
CA GLY A 145 7.49 6.13 7.64
C GLY A 145 8.32 6.75 8.77
N ARG A 146 8.63 8.04 8.68
CA ARG A 146 9.33 8.75 9.78
C ARG A 146 8.47 8.82 11.03
N GLN A 147 7.17 9.10 10.88
CA GLN A 147 6.21 9.16 11.99
C GLN A 147 6.01 7.78 12.61
N GLU A 148 5.92 6.74 11.80
CA GLU A 148 5.84 5.35 12.24
C GLU A 148 7.06 4.95 13.07
N LEU A 149 8.28 5.22 12.58
CA LEU A 149 9.52 4.94 13.31
C LEU A 149 9.59 5.68 14.65
N LEU A 150 9.23 6.96 14.67
CA LEU A 150 9.18 7.74 15.91
C LEU A 150 8.16 7.17 16.91
N MET A 151 7.01 6.72 16.42
CA MET A 151 5.99 6.06 17.27
C MET A 151 6.54 4.75 17.84
N ALA A 152 7.18 3.91 17.03
CA ALA A 152 7.78 2.66 17.47
C ALA A 152 8.88 2.87 18.53
N ILE A 153 9.75 3.87 18.31
CA ILE A 153 10.79 4.26 19.28
C ILE A 153 10.16 4.69 20.62
N ARG A 154 9.09 5.47 20.61
CA ARG A 154 8.40 5.89 21.84
C ARG A 154 7.81 4.68 22.58
N ARG A 155 7.15 3.76 21.87
CA ARG A 155 6.61 2.53 22.49
C ARG A 155 7.70 1.67 23.13
N ILE A 156 8.85 1.54 22.47
CA ILE A 156 10.02 0.84 23.04
C ILE A 156 10.52 1.58 24.29
N ALA A 157 10.64 2.90 24.25
CA ALA A 157 11.05 3.70 25.41
C ALA A 157 10.08 3.55 26.59
N ASP A 158 8.77 3.55 26.33
CA ASP A 158 7.74 3.33 27.36
C ASP A 158 7.87 1.93 27.99
N LYS A 159 8.12 0.87 27.19
CA LYS A 159 8.37 -0.49 27.67
C LYS A 159 9.64 -0.61 28.53
N ILE A 160 10.69 0.14 28.16
CA ILE A 160 11.91 0.18 28.98
C ILE A 160 11.62 0.90 30.30
N GLN A 161 10.90 2.02 30.27
CA GLN A 161 10.55 2.77 31.46
C GLN A 161 9.64 1.98 32.41
N SER A 162 8.74 1.14 31.88
CA SER A 162 7.86 0.27 32.67
C SER A 162 8.54 -1.01 33.19
N GLY A 163 9.76 -1.30 32.74
CA GLY A 163 10.47 -2.52 33.09
C GLY A 163 10.03 -3.78 32.32
N GLU A 164 9.21 -3.61 31.25
CA GLU A 164 8.80 -4.70 30.37
C GLU A 164 9.91 -5.12 29.40
N MET A 165 10.92 -4.27 29.19
CA MET A 165 12.05 -4.51 28.28
C MET A 165 13.32 -3.87 28.85
N GLU A 166 14.44 -4.58 28.73
CA GLU A 166 15.76 -4.01 29.00
C GLU A 166 16.35 -3.38 27.72
N LYS A 167 17.20 -2.36 27.90
CA LYS A 167 17.80 -1.61 26.78
C LYS A 167 18.59 -2.48 25.80
N ASP A 168 19.27 -3.49 26.30
CA ASP A 168 20.09 -4.43 25.51
C ASP A 168 19.26 -5.46 24.73
N GLN A 169 17.96 -5.54 25.01
CA GLN A 169 17.01 -6.37 24.27
C GLN A 169 16.46 -5.68 22.99
N ILE A 170 16.82 -4.42 22.72
CA ILE A 170 16.42 -3.74 21.50
C ILE A 170 17.05 -4.47 20.29
N SER A 171 16.21 -4.95 19.38
CA SER A 171 16.59 -5.63 18.14
C SER A 171 15.69 -5.20 16.99
N GLU A 172 16.07 -5.56 15.76
CA GLU A 172 15.21 -5.34 14.58
C GLU A 172 13.83 -5.97 14.77
N GLU A 173 13.76 -7.20 15.27
CA GLU A 173 12.52 -7.90 15.57
C GLU A 173 11.64 -7.11 16.54
N LYS A 174 12.22 -6.60 17.63
CA LYS A 174 11.48 -5.79 18.60
C LYS A 174 10.98 -4.50 18.01
N LEU A 175 11.77 -3.86 17.14
CA LEU A 175 11.32 -2.66 16.41
C LEU A 175 10.18 -2.99 15.46
N VAL A 176 10.28 -4.03 14.65
CA VAL A 176 9.24 -4.47 13.71
C VAL A 176 7.91 -4.76 14.43
N ASN A 177 7.96 -5.34 15.64
CA ASN A 177 6.77 -5.60 16.44
C ASN A 177 6.05 -4.34 16.92
N GLU A 178 6.70 -3.18 16.89
CA GLU A 178 6.09 -1.88 17.23
C GLU A 178 5.65 -1.07 16.00
N LEU A 179 5.97 -1.51 14.79
CA LEU A 179 5.50 -0.86 13.56
C LEU A 179 4.01 -1.15 13.30
N TYR A 180 3.38 -0.32 12.49
CA TYR A 180 2.00 -0.56 12.02
C TYR A 180 1.88 -1.84 11.20
N THR A 181 2.99 -2.28 10.58
CA THR A 181 3.08 -3.45 9.71
C THR A 181 3.41 -4.75 10.46
N THR A 182 3.33 -4.76 11.78
CA THR A 182 3.49 -6.01 12.53
C THR A 182 2.57 -7.11 11.97
N ASN A 183 3.08 -8.31 11.78
CA ASN A 183 2.41 -9.44 11.10
C ASN A 183 2.10 -9.26 9.61
N VAL A 184 2.67 -8.26 8.95
CA VAL A 184 2.64 -8.09 7.50
C VAL A 184 4.07 -8.25 6.99
N PRO A 185 4.35 -9.10 5.99
CA PRO A 185 5.69 -9.21 5.43
C PRO A 185 6.09 -7.90 4.74
N ASP A 186 7.39 -7.65 4.67
CA ASP A 186 7.92 -6.53 3.91
C ASP A 186 7.52 -6.64 2.42
N PRO A 187 7.32 -5.52 1.71
CA PRO A 187 6.95 -5.57 0.31
C PRO A 187 8.10 -6.12 -0.56
N ASP A 188 7.78 -7.12 -1.38
CA ASP A 188 8.69 -7.63 -2.41
C ASP A 188 8.85 -6.64 -3.55
N LEU A 189 7.74 -6.00 -3.95
CA LEU A 189 7.67 -5.06 -5.05
C LEU A 189 7.01 -3.76 -4.62
N LEU A 190 7.71 -2.64 -4.77
CA LEU A 190 7.17 -1.29 -4.58
C LEU A 190 7.02 -0.62 -5.93
N ILE A 191 5.79 -0.31 -6.30
CA ILE A 191 5.43 0.38 -7.54
C ILE A 191 5.18 1.85 -7.25
N ARG A 192 5.76 2.75 -8.05
CA ARG A 192 5.37 4.15 -8.07
C ARG A 192 4.95 4.58 -9.46
N THR A 193 3.74 5.14 -9.56
CA THR A 193 3.20 5.69 -10.82
C THR A 193 3.49 7.18 -10.96
N GLY A 194 3.35 7.72 -12.16
CA GLY A 194 3.41 9.15 -12.42
C GLY A 194 4.80 9.74 -12.64
N GLY A 195 5.83 8.92 -12.94
CA GLY A 195 7.15 9.40 -13.37
C GLY A 195 8.01 10.05 -12.28
N GLU A 196 7.74 9.79 -11.01
CA GLU A 196 8.51 10.32 -9.90
C GLU A 196 9.37 9.23 -9.24
N HIS A 197 10.65 9.53 -8.95
CA HIS A 197 11.67 8.56 -8.54
C HIS A 197 12.07 8.72 -7.05
N ARG A 198 11.11 8.75 -6.14
CA ARG A 198 11.31 8.88 -4.70
C ARG A 198 10.27 8.09 -3.90
N LEU A 199 10.62 7.65 -2.69
CA LEU A 199 9.71 6.90 -1.79
C LEU A 199 8.67 7.79 -1.11
N SER A 200 8.90 9.09 -1.03
CA SER A 200 7.98 10.04 -0.40
C SER A 200 7.51 9.63 1.00
N ASN A 201 8.44 9.20 1.84
CA ASN A 201 8.16 8.79 3.22
C ASN A 201 7.24 7.55 3.35
N PHE A 202 7.15 6.72 2.31
CA PHE A 202 6.34 5.51 2.30
C PHE A 202 7.17 4.28 2.66
N LEU A 203 6.73 3.51 3.66
CA LEU A 203 7.29 2.22 4.10
C LEU A 203 8.84 2.22 4.17
N LEU A 204 9.44 3.24 4.82
CA LEU A 204 10.90 3.46 4.79
C LEU A 204 11.70 2.28 5.36
N TRP A 205 11.24 1.68 6.45
CA TRP A 205 11.87 0.50 7.05
C TRP A 205 11.63 -0.73 6.19
N GLN A 206 10.40 -0.96 5.84
CA GLN A 206 9.93 -2.17 5.17
C GLN A 206 10.42 -2.28 3.73
N SER A 207 10.75 -1.16 3.07
CA SER A 207 11.21 -1.14 1.67
C SER A 207 12.71 -1.37 1.50
N ALA A 208 13.44 -1.70 2.57
CA ALA A 208 14.90 -1.82 2.53
C ALA A 208 15.41 -2.80 1.46
N TYR A 209 14.66 -3.85 1.16
CA TYR A 209 14.98 -4.87 0.15
C TYR A 209 13.89 -5.05 -0.91
N SER A 210 12.98 -4.10 -1.02
CA SER A 210 11.95 -4.13 -2.07
C SER A 210 12.54 -3.83 -3.44
N GLU A 211 12.10 -4.57 -4.45
CA GLU A 211 12.33 -4.19 -5.84
C GLU A 211 11.47 -2.99 -6.20
N LEU A 212 12.07 -1.98 -6.84
CA LEU A 212 11.37 -0.76 -7.23
C LEU A 212 10.98 -0.81 -8.70
N TYR A 213 9.70 -0.61 -8.98
CA TYR A 213 9.17 -0.42 -10.33
C TYR A 213 8.61 1.00 -10.46
N LEU A 214 9.25 1.83 -11.28
CA LEU A 214 8.90 3.23 -11.50
C LEU A 214 8.23 3.37 -12.86
N SER A 215 6.97 3.83 -12.87
CA SER A 215 6.16 3.96 -14.08
C SER A 215 5.84 5.42 -14.38
N ASP A 216 6.01 5.84 -15.63
CA ASP A 216 5.62 7.17 -16.12
C ASP A 216 4.09 7.32 -16.24
N ILE A 217 3.37 6.20 -16.25
CA ILE A 217 1.91 6.18 -16.37
C ILE A 217 1.28 6.78 -15.12
N PHE A 218 0.34 7.70 -15.28
CA PHE A 218 -0.43 8.26 -14.17
C PHE A 218 -1.36 7.22 -13.56
N TRP A 219 -1.54 7.25 -12.23
CA TRP A 219 -2.37 6.27 -11.53
C TRP A 219 -3.74 6.00 -12.15
N PRO A 220 -4.54 7.00 -12.61
CA PRO A 220 -5.82 6.71 -13.25
C PRO A 220 -5.76 5.87 -14.52
N ASP A 221 -4.62 5.83 -15.20
CA ASP A 221 -4.40 5.03 -16.41
C ASP A 221 -3.59 3.75 -16.11
N PHE A 222 -3.12 3.53 -14.88
CA PHE A 222 -2.43 2.32 -14.45
C PHE A 222 -3.46 1.23 -14.10
N ARG A 223 -3.49 0.18 -14.88
CA ARG A 223 -4.51 -0.88 -14.85
C ARG A 223 -3.88 -2.27 -14.71
N GLU A 224 -4.68 -3.30 -14.94
CA GLU A 224 -4.23 -4.71 -14.85
C GLU A 224 -3.02 -5.01 -15.73
N ASN A 225 -2.98 -4.54 -16.97
CA ASN A 225 -1.86 -4.81 -17.88
C ASN A 225 -0.54 -4.20 -17.39
N GLU A 226 -0.59 -2.99 -16.82
CA GLU A 226 0.56 -2.30 -16.25
C GLU A 226 1.06 -3.02 -15.00
N LEU A 227 0.14 -3.50 -14.15
CA LEU A 227 0.48 -4.33 -12.99
C LEU A 227 1.18 -5.62 -13.42
N ILE A 228 0.64 -6.33 -14.40
CA ILE A 228 1.24 -7.58 -14.94
C ILE A 228 2.63 -7.29 -15.51
N THR A 229 2.80 -6.15 -16.20
CA THR A 229 4.11 -5.73 -16.71
C THR A 229 5.10 -5.48 -15.58
N ALA A 230 4.68 -4.85 -14.48
CA ALA A 230 5.52 -4.64 -13.31
C ALA A 230 5.92 -5.95 -12.62
N ILE A 231 4.99 -6.90 -12.54
CA ILE A 231 5.27 -8.24 -11.97
C ILE A 231 6.23 -9.02 -12.86
N ARG A 232 6.07 -8.98 -14.18
CA ARG A 232 7.00 -9.62 -15.13
C ARG A 232 8.41 -9.02 -15.03
N ASP A 233 8.52 -7.69 -14.86
CA ASP A 233 9.81 -7.04 -14.62
C ASP A 233 10.45 -7.52 -13.30
N TYR A 234 9.65 -7.63 -12.22
CA TYR A 234 10.09 -8.21 -10.95
C TYR A 234 10.61 -9.64 -11.12
N GLN A 235 9.87 -10.49 -11.80
CA GLN A 235 10.26 -11.90 -12.05
C GLN A 235 11.55 -12.06 -12.86
N ALA A 236 11.90 -11.06 -13.69
CA ALA A 236 13.15 -11.05 -14.46
C ALA A 236 14.39 -10.66 -13.62
N ARG A 237 14.19 -10.17 -12.38
CA ARG A 237 15.28 -9.71 -11.53
C ARG A 237 15.82 -10.82 -10.63
N GLN A 238 17.09 -10.75 -10.30
CA GLN A 238 17.74 -11.62 -9.33
C GLN A 238 17.83 -10.94 -7.97
N ARG A 239 17.06 -11.38 -7.00
CA ARG A 239 17.08 -10.84 -5.61
C ARG A 239 18.23 -11.47 -4.83
N ARG A 240 19.19 -10.67 -4.40
CA ARG A 240 20.45 -11.17 -3.78
C ARG A 240 20.50 -11.01 -2.27
N PHE A 241 19.73 -10.13 -1.67
CA PHE A 241 19.72 -9.87 -0.22
C PHE A 241 21.12 -9.73 0.38
N GLY A 242 22.03 -8.99 -0.32
CA GLY A 242 23.41 -8.80 0.09
C GLY A 242 24.36 -9.96 -0.22
N LYS A 243 23.90 -11.07 -0.80
CA LYS A 243 24.75 -12.19 -1.23
C LYS A 243 25.38 -11.94 -2.59
N THR A 244 26.53 -12.59 -2.87
CA THR A 244 27.11 -12.62 -4.22
C THR A 244 26.32 -13.56 -5.12
N GLY A 245 26.42 -13.41 -6.47
CA GLY A 245 25.75 -14.31 -7.42
C GLY A 245 26.10 -15.80 -7.23
N GLU A 246 27.31 -16.09 -6.78
CA GLU A 246 27.81 -17.47 -6.52
C GLU A 246 27.22 -18.09 -5.23
N GLN A 247 26.62 -17.30 -4.35
CA GLN A 247 26.02 -17.75 -3.09
C GLN A 247 24.52 -18.05 -3.21
N ILE A 248 23.95 -17.86 -4.39
CA ILE A 248 22.50 -18.02 -4.64
C ILE A 248 22.21 -19.37 -5.33
N PHE A 249 23.23 -20.11 -5.75
CA PHE A 249 23.14 -21.46 -6.37
C PHE A 249 23.52 -22.54 -5.39
#